data_8fcd73b47882c8192632bc933c1f74e8
#
_entry.id   8fcd73b47882c8192632bc933c1f74e8
#
_cell.length_a   1.000
_cell.length_b   1.000
_cell.length_c   1.000
_cell.angle_alpha   90.00
_cell.angle_beta   90.00
_cell.angle_gamma   90.00
#
_symmetry.space_group_name_H-M   'P 1'
#
loop_
_entity.id
_entity.type
_entity.pdbx_description
1 polymer ?
#
loop_
_entity_poly.entity_id
_entity_poly.type
_entity_poly.pdbx_seq_one_letter_code
_entity_poly.pdbx_strand_id
1 'polypeptide(L)'
;MKQYGWICIVAGLIAACTNTAPQRPSQRKGEAPKADSTALALMELNQQMAQAADDQLHRLAQEQSEPYALYERGVWAYVIDRGDAEQPVLAGEECRLRMKVFSLSGKPYTDSDLTVRIGKYDLPAAVDENITEWHHGAYVRMFAPWYAAYGIKGTDHIPPYENVIIELNIR
;
A
#
# COMPACT_ATOMS: atom_id res chain seq x y z
N MET A 1 24.28 -13.61 89.60
CA MET A 1 23.15 -12.73 89.47
C MET A 1 22.92 -12.66 87.98
N LYS A 2 21.98 -13.39 87.52
CA LYS A 2 20.69 -12.98 86.94
C LYS A 2 20.86 -11.90 85.83
N GLN A 3 20.66 -12.29 84.56
CA GLN A 3 19.43 -11.76 83.87
C GLN A 3 19.26 -12.39 82.46
N TYR A 4 18.13 -12.76 82.27
CA TYR A 4 17.30 -13.27 81.18
C TYR A 4 17.42 -12.43 79.90
N GLY A 5 17.65 -12.95 78.71
CA GLY A 5 16.77 -13.66 77.84
C GLY A 5 15.68 -12.80 77.19
N TRP A 6 15.79 -12.53 75.93
CA TRP A 6 14.60 -12.28 75.07
C TRP A 6 14.88 -12.78 73.67
N ILE A 7 14.22 -13.87 73.41
CA ILE A 7 14.09 -14.45 72.07
C ILE A 7 13.08 -13.64 71.31
N CYS A 8 13.47 -12.86 70.31
CA CYS A 8 12.57 -12.30 69.34
C CYS A 8 12.51 -13.23 68.13
N ILE A 9 11.41 -13.93 68.02
CA ILE A 9 11.02 -14.70 66.84
C ILE A 9 10.61 -13.69 65.78
N VAL A 10 11.43 -13.50 64.79
CA VAL A 10 11.05 -12.78 63.56
C VAL A 10 10.46 -13.79 62.60
N ALA A 11 9.13 -13.79 62.54
CA ALA A 11 8.39 -14.52 61.52
C ALA A 11 8.62 -13.86 60.16
N GLY A 12 9.42 -14.50 59.33
CA GLY A 12 9.65 -14.09 57.94
C GLY A 12 8.40 -14.32 57.10
N LEU A 13 7.75 -13.25 56.68
CA LEU A 13 6.74 -13.25 55.62
C LEU A 13 7.41 -13.54 54.29
N ILE A 14 7.31 -14.76 53.81
CA ILE A 14 7.67 -15.11 52.43
C ILE A 14 6.57 -14.60 51.53
N ALA A 15 6.81 -13.46 50.90
CA ALA A 15 6.00 -12.98 49.80
C ALA A 15 6.24 -13.87 48.59
N ALA A 16 5.34 -14.79 48.32
CA ALA A 16 5.34 -15.56 47.09
C ALA A 16 5.03 -14.62 45.92
N CYS A 17 6.05 -14.22 45.18
CA CYS A 17 5.86 -13.64 43.86
C CYS A 17 5.33 -14.73 42.93
N THR A 18 4.04 -14.79 42.77
CA THR A 18 3.43 -15.57 41.69
C THR A 18 3.79 -14.94 40.38
N ASN A 19 4.73 -15.54 39.64
CA ASN A 19 4.96 -15.26 38.22
C ASN A 19 3.67 -15.63 37.45
N THR A 20 2.78 -14.67 37.26
CA THR A 20 1.73 -14.77 36.27
C THR A 20 2.39 -14.65 34.90
N ALA A 21 2.79 -15.78 34.35
CA ALA A 21 3.13 -15.83 32.92
C ALA A 21 1.96 -15.26 32.12
N PRO A 22 2.23 -14.41 31.11
CA PRO A 22 1.16 -13.87 30.28
C PRO A 22 0.37 -15.05 29.70
N GLN A 23 -0.90 -15.15 30.10
CA GLN A 23 -1.78 -16.18 29.56
C GLN A 23 -1.96 -15.88 28.07
N ARG A 24 -1.38 -16.73 27.23
CA ARG A 24 -1.77 -16.78 25.81
C ARG A 24 -3.28 -17.01 25.79
N PRO A 25 -4.04 -16.26 24.98
CA PRO A 25 -5.44 -16.59 24.76
C PRO A 25 -5.52 -18.07 24.42
N SER A 26 -6.22 -18.85 25.21
CA SER A 26 -6.42 -20.27 24.92
C SER A 26 -7.06 -20.35 23.54
N GLN A 27 -6.32 -20.84 22.56
CA GLN A 27 -6.90 -21.23 21.30
C GLN A 27 -7.95 -22.29 21.67
N ARG A 28 -9.23 -21.91 21.65
CA ARG A 28 -10.31 -22.86 21.67
C ARG A 28 -10.03 -23.81 20.50
N LYS A 29 -9.68 -25.03 20.83
CA LYS A 29 -9.74 -26.16 19.89
C LYS A 29 -11.22 -26.34 19.58
N GLY A 30 -11.70 -25.68 18.56
CA GLY A 30 -13.08 -25.76 18.15
C GLY A 30 -13.26 -24.89 16.92
N GLU A 31 -13.49 -25.52 15.80
CA GLU A 31 -13.94 -24.98 14.52
C GLU A 31 -13.14 -23.74 14.06
N ALA A 32 -12.43 -23.92 12.94
CA ALA A 32 -12.05 -22.76 12.13
C ALA A 32 -13.27 -21.84 12.03
N PRO A 33 -13.13 -20.51 12.32
CA PRO A 33 -14.28 -19.62 12.23
C PRO A 33 -14.86 -19.85 10.82
N LYS A 34 -16.13 -20.28 10.79
CA LYS A 34 -16.88 -20.32 9.52
C LYS A 34 -16.75 -18.90 8.99
N ALA A 35 -16.04 -18.77 7.88
CA ALA A 35 -15.94 -17.48 7.24
C ALA A 35 -17.37 -16.97 7.08
N ASP A 36 -17.61 -15.78 7.64
CA ASP A 36 -18.93 -15.15 7.54
C ASP A 36 -19.29 -15.10 6.06
N SER A 37 -20.45 -15.63 5.69
CA SER A 37 -20.92 -15.67 4.31
C SER A 37 -20.88 -14.29 3.65
N THR A 38 -21.09 -13.24 4.44
CA THR A 38 -20.98 -11.84 4.03
C THR A 38 -19.53 -11.47 3.69
N ALA A 39 -18.55 -11.90 4.50
CA ALA A 39 -17.14 -11.62 4.24
C ALA A 39 -16.66 -12.33 2.97
N LEU A 40 -17.08 -13.57 2.76
CA LEU A 40 -16.77 -14.32 1.53
C LEU A 40 -17.38 -13.65 0.29
N ALA A 41 -18.64 -13.24 0.37
CA ALA A 41 -19.32 -12.56 -0.73
C ALA A 41 -18.66 -11.21 -1.08
N LEU A 42 -18.20 -10.44 -0.06
CA LEU A 42 -17.45 -9.20 -0.29
C LEU A 42 -16.09 -9.45 -0.92
N MET A 43 -15.38 -10.49 -0.50
CA MET A 43 -14.10 -10.87 -1.12
C MET A 43 -14.29 -11.26 -2.59
N GLU A 44 -15.29 -12.06 -2.89
CA GLU A 44 -15.60 -12.45 -4.26
C GLU A 44 -15.98 -11.25 -5.13
N LEU A 45 -16.83 -10.36 -4.62
CA LEU A 45 -17.18 -9.11 -5.32
C LEU A 45 -15.95 -8.25 -5.62
N ASN A 46 -15.07 -8.05 -4.63
CA ASN A 46 -13.85 -7.27 -4.82
C ASN A 46 -12.92 -7.91 -5.86
N GLN A 47 -12.82 -9.24 -5.87
CA GLN A 47 -12.03 -9.96 -6.87
C GLN A 47 -12.61 -9.79 -8.28
N GLN A 48 -13.93 -9.89 -8.43
CA GLN A 48 -14.59 -9.67 -9.72
C GLN A 48 -14.38 -8.22 -10.21
N MET A 49 -14.47 -7.24 -9.31
CA MET A 49 -14.24 -5.83 -9.64
C MET A 49 -12.77 -5.58 -10.04
N ALA A 50 -11.81 -6.20 -9.37
CA ALA A 50 -10.40 -6.10 -9.73
C ALA A 50 -10.14 -6.71 -11.13
N GLN A 51 -10.67 -7.90 -11.40
CA GLN A 51 -10.56 -8.53 -12.71
C GLN A 51 -11.20 -7.68 -13.82
N ALA A 52 -12.36 -7.10 -13.56
CA ALA A 52 -13.02 -6.22 -14.52
C ALA A 52 -12.20 -4.95 -14.81
N ALA A 53 -11.50 -4.42 -13.79
CA ALA A 53 -10.58 -3.28 -13.96
C ALA A 53 -9.40 -3.67 -14.84
N ASP A 54 -8.76 -4.81 -14.58
CA ASP A 54 -7.62 -5.32 -15.37
C ASP A 54 -8.02 -5.53 -16.83
N ASP A 55 -9.17 -6.16 -17.08
CA ASP A 55 -9.68 -6.40 -18.42
C ASP A 55 -10.00 -5.07 -19.16
N GLN A 56 -10.52 -4.07 -18.44
CA GLN A 56 -10.77 -2.74 -19.00
C GLN A 56 -9.48 -2.05 -19.40
N LEU A 57 -8.49 -2.03 -18.51
CA LEU A 57 -7.21 -1.34 -18.75
C LEU A 57 -6.39 -2.04 -19.82
N HIS A 58 -6.44 -3.39 -19.88
CA HIS A 58 -5.82 -4.15 -20.96
C HIS A 58 -6.40 -3.76 -22.33
N ARG A 59 -7.73 -3.74 -22.46
CA ARG A 59 -8.38 -3.29 -23.71
C ARG A 59 -7.99 -1.86 -24.06
N LEU A 60 -8.04 -0.94 -23.07
CA LEU A 60 -7.66 0.44 -23.27
C LEU A 60 -6.22 0.59 -23.76
N ALA A 61 -5.28 -0.18 -23.20
CA ALA A 61 -3.88 -0.19 -23.61
C ALA A 61 -3.69 -0.71 -25.04
N GLN A 62 -4.47 -1.71 -25.44
CA GLN A 62 -4.45 -2.26 -26.82
C GLN A 62 -5.05 -1.31 -27.86
N GLU A 63 -5.98 -0.45 -27.47
CA GLU A 63 -6.62 0.54 -28.35
C GLU A 63 -5.72 1.77 -28.60
N GLN A 64 -4.62 1.91 -27.82
CA GLN A 64 -3.68 3.01 -28.03
C GLN A 64 -2.79 2.73 -29.25
N SER A 65 -2.30 3.80 -29.90
CA SER A 65 -1.27 3.73 -30.95
C SER A 65 0.12 3.49 -30.37
N GLU A 66 0.34 3.92 -29.15
CA GLU A 66 1.59 3.78 -28.41
C GLU A 66 1.70 2.39 -27.76
N PRO A 67 2.92 1.83 -27.69
CA PRO A 67 3.15 0.50 -27.14
C PRO A 67 3.15 0.54 -25.59
N TYR A 68 2.00 0.42 -24.99
CA TYR A 68 1.87 0.26 -23.54
C TYR A 68 2.39 -1.11 -23.12
N ALA A 69 3.19 -1.16 -22.06
CA ALA A 69 3.69 -2.38 -21.43
C ALA A 69 3.01 -2.60 -20.07
N LEU A 70 2.84 -3.86 -19.70
CA LEU A 70 2.33 -4.24 -18.37
C LEU A 70 3.47 -4.18 -17.35
N TYR A 71 3.22 -3.47 -16.26
CA TYR A 71 4.08 -3.31 -15.09
C TYR A 71 3.42 -3.95 -13.85
N GLU A 72 4.08 -3.81 -12.68
CA GLU A 72 3.56 -4.33 -11.42
C GLU A 72 2.18 -3.77 -11.09
N ARG A 73 1.39 -4.54 -10.34
CA ARG A 73 0.02 -4.17 -9.91
C ARG A 73 -0.97 -3.93 -11.04
N GLY A 74 -0.82 -4.57 -12.19
CA GLY A 74 -1.77 -4.42 -13.30
C GLY A 74 -1.72 -3.04 -13.97
N VAL A 75 -0.63 -2.29 -13.77
CA VAL A 75 -0.41 -0.99 -14.39
C VAL A 75 0.05 -1.16 -15.83
N TRP A 76 -0.61 -0.49 -16.77
CA TRP A 76 -0.18 -0.37 -18.15
C TRP A 76 0.49 0.99 -18.35
N ALA A 77 1.76 1.01 -18.71
CA ALA A 77 2.49 2.26 -18.88
C ALA A 77 3.19 2.36 -20.24
N TYR A 78 3.26 3.59 -20.71
CA TYR A 78 4.04 4.02 -21.89
C TYR A 78 5.00 5.13 -21.46
N VAL A 79 6.28 4.93 -21.73
CA VAL A 79 7.35 5.89 -21.46
C VAL A 79 7.44 6.83 -22.67
N ILE A 80 6.92 8.05 -22.51
CA ILE A 80 6.90 9.08 -23.55
C ILE A 80 8.32 9.63 -23.76
N ASP A 81 9.02 9.90 -22.65
CA ASP A 81 10.43 10.30 -22.62
C ASP A 81 11.15 9.45 -21.58
N ARG A 82 12.30 8.90 -21.94
CA ARG A 82 13.08 8.03 -21.05
C ARG A 82 13.90 8.78 -20.01
N GLY A 83 14.09 10.10 -20.19
CA GLY A 83 14.95 10.89 -19.33
C GLY A 83 16.42 10.56 -19.49
N ASP A 84 17.20 10.76 -18.41
CA ASP A 84 18.63 10.52 -18.37
C ASP A 84 18.94 9.06 -18.02
N ALA A 85 19.34 8.27 -19.01
CA ALA A 85 19.64 6.85 -18.83
C ALA A 85 20.78 6.55 -17.83
N GLU A 86 21.59 7.54 -17.48
CA GLU A 86 22.67 7.39 -16.49
C GLU A 86 22.18 7.67 -15.05
N GLN A 87 20.95 8.15 -14.88
CA GLN A 87 20.36 8.51 -13.59
C GLN A 87 19.06 7.73 -13.31
N PRO A 88 19.15 6.43 -12.98
CA PRO A 88 17.98 5.65 -12.61
C PRO A 88 17.40 6.17 -11.27
N VAL A 89 16.08 6.11 -11.12
CA VAL A 89 15.42 6.41 -9.84
C VAL A 89 15.70 5.28 -8.85
N LEU A 90 16.18 5.62 -7.65
CA LEU A 90 16.56 4.64 -6.64
C LEU A 90 15.57 4.61 -5.47
N ALA A 91 15.36 3.40 -4.94
CA ALA A 91 14.58 3.25 -3.70
C ALA A 91 15.25 3.99 -2.54
N GLY A 92 14.44 4.74 -1.77
CA GLY A 92 14.89 5.50 -0.61
C GLY A 92 15.43 6.89 -0.91
N GLU A 93 15.61 7.28 -2.15
CA GLU A 93 16.00 8.64 -2.49
C GLU A 93 14.84 9.63 -2.39
N GLU A 94 15.18 10.91 -2.28
CA GLU A 94 14.23 12.01 -2.40
C GLU A 94 14.11 12.43 -3.85
N CYS A 95 12.91 12.34 -4.39
CA CYS A 95 12.63 12.64 -5.78
C CYS A 95 11.58 13.76 -5.90
N ARG A 96 11.80 14.67 -6.85
CA ARG A 96 10.81 15.66 -7.25
C ARG A 96 10.07 15.16 -8.47
N LEU A 97 8.75 15.23 -8.44
CA LEU A 97 7.93 14.82 -9.56
C LEU A 97 6.70 15.70 -9.71
N ARG A 98 6.20 15.82 -10.92
CA ARG A 98 4.88 16.35 -11.20
C ARG A 98 3.96 15.20 -11.59
N MET A 99 2.87 15.08 -10.88
CA MET A 99 1.87 14.04 -11.11
C MET A 99 0.52 14.65 -11.45
N LYS A 100 -0.02 14.27 -12.60
CA LYS A 100 -1.38 14.61 -13.01
C LYS A 100 -2.22 13.36 -13.03
N VAL A 101 -3.45 13.46 -12.56
CA VAL A 101 -4.39 12.35 -12.51
C VAL A 101 -5.67 12.72 -13.23
N PHE A 102 -6.14 11.80 -14.07
CA PHE A 102 -7.35 11.95 -14.86
C PHE A 102 -8.23 10.71 -14.75
N SER A 103 -9.52 10.87 -14.99
CA SER A 103 -10.39 9.72 -15.28
C SER A 103 -9.97 9.05 -16.60
N LEU A 104 -10.45 7.85 -16.87
CA LEU A 104 -10.25 7.20 -18.18
C LEU A 104 -10.88 7.95 -19.34
N SER A 105 -11.86 8.82 -19.09
CA SER A 105 -12.46 9.72 -20.09
C SER A 105 -11.66 11.02 -20.30
N GLY A 106 -10.54 11.21 -19.58
CA GLY A 106 -9.70 12.40 -19.71
C GLY A 106 -10.11 13.59 -18.82
N LYS A 107 -11.11 13.44 -17.93
CA LYS A 107 -11.47 14.50 -16.97
C LYS A 107 -10.34 14.64 -15.93
N PRO A 108 -9.77 15.85 -15.73
CA PRO A 108 -8.73 16.07 -14.75
C PRO A 108 -9.27 15.98 -13.32
N TYR A 109 -8.49 15.32 -12.43
CA TYR A 109 -8.73 15.27 -11.00
C TYR A 109 -7.73 16.09 -10.22
N THR A 110 -6.42 15.84 -10.45
CA THR A 110 -5.35 16.53 -9.73
C THR A 110 -4.18 16.86 -10.66
N ASP A 111 -3.43 17.93 -10.32
CA ASP A 111 -2.14 18.31 -10.93
C ASP A 111 -1.27 18.86 -9.80
N SER A 112 -0.24 18.14 -9.41
CA SER A 112 0.56 18.45 -8.22
C SER A 112 2.05 18.27 -8.47
N ASP A 113 2.84 19.24 -7.99
CA ASP A 113 4.29 19.11 -7.84
C ASP A 113 4.57 18.53 -6.44
N LEU A 114 5.29 17.42 -6.37
CA LEU A 114 5.54 16.66 -5.17
C LEU A 114 7.04 16.50 -4.94
N THR A 115 7.44 16.48 -3.67
CA THR A 115 8.77 16.01 -3.25
C THR A 115 8.52 14.84 -2.30
N VAL A 116 8.94 13.66 -2.68
CA VAL A 116 8.63 12.41 -1.98
C VAL A 116 9.88 11.56 -1.80
N ARG A 117 9.83 10.65 -0.84
CA ARG A 117 10.87 9.64 -0.69
C ARG A 117 10.37 8.31 -1.27
N ILE A 118 11.06 7.81 -2.27
CA ILE A 118 10.67 6.60 -3.02
C ILE A 118 10.64 5.38 -2.09
N GLY A 119 9.56 4.57 -2.20
CA GLY A 119 9.34 3.37 -1.38
C GLY A 119 8.84 3.65 0.03
N LYS A 120 8.30 4.85 0.31
CA LYS A 120 7.64 5.20 1.58
C LYS A 120 6.12 5.22 1.51
N TYR A 121 5.57 4.84 0.36
CA TYR A 121 4.13 4.82 0.10
C TYR A 121 3.45 6.20 0.25
N ASP A 122 4.21 7.28 -0.02
CA ASP A 122 3.68 8.63 -0.12
C ASP A 122 2.95 8.87 -1.46
N LEU A 123 3.11 7.93 -2.39
CA LEU A 123 2.48 7.89 -3.71
C LEU A 123 1.49 6.72 -3.80
N PRO A 124 0.54 6.75 -4.77
CA PRO A 124 -0.22 5.56 -5.12
C PRO A 124 0.70 4.39 -5.44
N ALA A 125 0.33 3.17 -5.05
CA ALA A 125 1.14 1.96 -5.27
C ALA A 125 1.51 1.77 -6.75
N ALA A 126 0.61 2.17 -7.66
CA ALA A 126 0.86 2.20 -9.10
C ALA A 126 2.10 3.00 -9.51
N VAL A 127 2.44 4.04 -8.76
CA VAL A 127 3.63 4.85 -9.00
C VAL A 127 4.80 4.36 -8.15
N ASP A 128 4.59 4.20 -6.83
CA ASP A 128 5.66 3.91 -5.87
C ASP A 128 6.37 2.57 -6.13
N GLU A 129 5.65 1.56 -6.62
CA GLU A 129 6.21 0.24 -6.92
C GLU A 129 6.86 0.15 -8.30
N ASN A 130 6.55 1.08 -9.22
CA ASN A 130 7.06 1.03 -10.59
C ASN A 130 8.09 2.14 -10.91
N ILE A 131 8.18 3.18 -10.10
CA ILE A 131 8.99 4.37 -10.42
C ILE A 131 10.50 4.05 -10.57
N THR A 132 10.99 3.03 -9.91
CA THR A 132 12.39 2.57 -10.00
C THR A 132 12.74 1.91 -11.33
N GLU A 133 11.74 1.62 -12.17
CA GLU A 133 11.96 1.14 -13.56
C GLU A 133 12.27 2.30 -14.53
N TRP A 134 12.18 3.53 -14.06
CA TRP A 134 12.38 4.73 -14.88
C TRP A 134 13.56 5.56 -14.38
N HIS A 135 13.84 6.65 -15.07
CA HIS A 135 15.02 7.50 -14.85
C HIS A 135 14.58 8.92 -14.52
N HIS A 136 15.49 9.71 -13.92
CA HIS A 136 15.28 11.15 -13.77
C HIS A 136 15.13 11.80 -15.15
N GLY A 137 14.23 12.77 -15.24
CA GLY A 137 13.82 13.39 -16.49
C GLY A 137 12.74 12.63 -17.26
N ALA A 138 12.39 11.40 -16.86
CA ALA A 138 11.41 10.62 -17.58
C ALA A 138 10.00 11.23 -17.50
N TYR A 139 9.27 11.06 -18.61
CA TYR A 139 7.84 11.36 -18.70
C TYR A 139 7.07 10.09 -19.05
N VAL A 140 6.20 9.66 -18.16
CA VAL A 140 5.49 8.41 -18.26
C VAL A 140 3.99 8.66 -18.16
N ARG A 141 3.22 8.01 -19.03
CA ARG A 141 1.75 7.96 -18.95
C ARG A 141 1.33 6.54 -18.63
N MET A 142 0.49 6.37 -17.63
CA MET A 142 0.05 5.05 -17.18
C MET A 142 -1.45 4.98 -16.95
N PHE A 143 -2.01 3.80 -17.16
CA PHE A 143 -3.35 3.41 -16.75
C PHE A 143 -3.22 2.58 -15.48
N ALA A 144 -3.80 3.04 -14.40
CA ALA A 144 -3.70 2.40 -13.09
C ALA A 144 -5.08 1.92 -12.62
N PRO A 145 -5.20 0.64 -12.24
CA PRO A 145 -6.43 0.12 -11.68
C PRO A 145 -6.70 0.73 -10.30
N TRP A 146 -7.95 0.84 -9.94
CA TRP A 146 -8.39 1.46 -8.70
C TRP A 146 -7.66 0.92 -7.46
N TYR A 147 -7.39 -0.40 -7.40
CA TYR A 147 -6.73 -1.04 -6.25
C TYR A 147 -5.24 -0.72 -6.12
N ALA A 148 -4.57 -0.31 -7.21
CA ALA A 148 -3.20 0.19 -7.22
C ALA A 148 -3.12 1.72 -7.13
N ALA A 149 -4.23 2.42 -7.37
CA ALA A 149 -4.32 3.88 -7.34
C ALA A 149 -4.90 4.37 -6.00
N TYR A 150 -6.19 4.71 -5.95
CA TYR A 150 -6.80 5.38 -4.80
C TYR A 150 -7.78 4.48 -4.01
N GLY A 151 -7.90 3.22 -4.42
CA GLY A 151 -8.57 2.17 -3.67
C GLY A 151 -10.08 2.31 -3.56
N ILE A 152 -10.62 1.64 -2.56
CA ILE A 152 -12.06 1.55 -2.28
C ILE A 152 -12.65 2.82 -1.69
N LYS A 153 -11.82 3.73 -1.22
CA LYS A 153 -12.25 4.99 -0.59
C LYS A 153 -12.18 6.17 -1.53
N GLY A 154 -11.29 6.13 -2.54
CA GLY A 154 -10.96 7.29 -3.34
C GLY A 154 -10.32 8.42 -2.50
N THR A 155 -10.51 9.65 -2.96
CA THR A 155 -10.13 10.90 -2.26
C THR A 155 -11.26 11.91 -2.37
N ASP A 156 -11.08 13.14 -1.86
CA ASP A 156 -12.06 14.23 -2.01
C ASP A 156 -12.33 14.58 -3.49
N HIS A 157 -11.40 14.26 -4.38
CA HIS A 157 -11.48 14.59 -5.81
C HIS A 157 -11.62 13.38 -6.73
N ILE A 158 -11.24 12.19 -6.27
CA ILE A 158 -11.23 10.96 -7.05
C ILE A 158 -12.24 9.98 -6.46
N PRO A 159 -13.22 9.52 -7.23
CA PRO A 159 -14.24 8.59 -6.73
C PRO A 159 -13.67 7.27 -6.21
N PRO A 160 -14.41 6.56 -5.33
CA PRO A 160 -14.13 5.17 -4.99
C PRO A 160 -14.11 4.27 -6.23
N TYR A 161 -13.22 3.25 -6.22
CA TYR A 161 -13.10 2.25 -7.29
C TYR A 161 -12.79 2.85 -8.69
N GLU A 162 -12.22 4.05 -8.75
CA GLU A 162 -11.92 4.72 -10.01
C GLU A 162 -10.59 4.24 -10.60
N ASN A 163 -10.64 3.68 -11.82
CA ASN A 163 -9.46 3.47 -12.64
C ASN A 163 -9.01 4.80 -13.22
N VAL A 164 -7.73 5.10 -13.19
CA VAL A 164 -7.22 6.42 -13.52
C VAL A 164 -6.12 6.38 -14.57
N ILE A 165 -5.96 7.51 -15.27
CA ILE A 165 -4.75 7.83 -16.03
C ILE A 165 -3.86 8.67 -15.14
N ILE A 166 -2.59 8.29 -15.02
CA ILE A 166 -1.57 9.08 -14.33
C ILE A 166 -0.51 9.50 -15.34
N GLU A 167 -0.21 10.78 -15.38
CA GLU A 167 0.93 11.33 -16.09
C GLU A 167 1.97 11.75 -15.06
N LEU A 168 3.16 11.18 -15.17
CA LEU A 168 4.26 11.37 -14.24
C LEU A 168 5.46 11.97 -14.97
N ASN A 169 5.94 13.12 -14.48
CA ASN A 169 7.18 13.72 -14.91
C ASN A 169 8.15 13.70 -13.73
N ILE A 170 9.24 12.95 -13.86
CA ILE A 170 10.28 12.73 -12.85
C ILE A 170 11.36 13.80 -13.07
N ARG A 171 11.77 14.53 -12.00
CA ARG A 171 12.69 15.66 -12.10
C ARG A 171 13.96 15.45 -11.30
#